data_c858ebd258456a1e72a1ae6346365f6c
#
_entry.id   c858ebd258456a1e72a1ae6346365f6c
#
_cell.length_a   1.000
_cell.length_b   1.000
_cell.length_c   1.000
_cell.angle_alpha   90.00
_cell.angle_beta   90.00
_cell.angle_gamma   90.00
#
_symmetry.space_group_name_H-M   'P 1'
#
loop_
_entity.id
_entity.type
_entity.pdbx_description
1 polymer ?
#
loop_
_entity_poly.entity_id
_entity_poly.type
_entity_poly.pdbx_seq_one_letter_code
_entity_poly.pdbx_strand_id
1 'polypeptide(L)'
;MIQTIQVQGTEKRLYQLIAPLVMNPDVLSANNNYPFKTTEHYVWFIAVDKKSVVGFMPVERRRSGCVINNYYVCDDNRETLSLLITTTLEAIGSEVRLCAVVMVEHQAVFEKHGFIVEKAW
;
A
#
# COMPACT_ATOMS: atom_id res chain seq x y z
N MET A 1 -17.15 1.30 -9.17
CA MET A 1 -16.52 2.30 -8.30
C MET A 1 -15.57 1.63 -7.32
N ILE A 2 -14.37 2.15 -7.18
CA ILE A 2 -13.35 1.59 -6.28
C ILE A 2 -13.58 2.15 -4.89
N GLN A 3 -13.58 1.27 -3.90
CA GLN A 3 -13.70 1.64 -2.49
C GLN A 3 -12.45 1.18 -1.76
N THR A 4 -12.13 1.85 -0.66
CA THR A 4 -11.01 1.44 0.19
C THR A 4 -11.53 0.93 1.53
N ILE A 5 -10.85 -0.08 2.06
CA ILE A 5 -11.12 -0.60 3.41
C ILE A 5 -9.80 -0.64 4.18
N GLN A 6 -9.90 -0.54 5.48
CA GLN A 6 -8.75 -0.59 6.38
C GLN A 6 -8.82 -1.88 7.19
N VAL A 7 -7.73 -2.65 7.16
CA VAL A 7 -7.66 -3.95 7.84
C VAL A 7 -6.38 -4.00 8.66
N GLN A 8 -6.48 -4.44 9.91
CA GLN A 8 -5.30 -4.62 10.75
C GLN A 8 -4.49 -5.82 10.28
N GLY A 9 -3.18 -5.75 10.47
CA GLY A 9 -2.25 -6.73 9.91
C GLY A 9 -2.44 -8.17 10.41
N THR A 10 -3.16 -8.37 11.52
CA THR A 10 -3.40 -9.70 12.09
C THR A 10 -4.85 -10.17 11.95
N GLU A 11 -5.71 -9.38 11.30
CA GLU A 11 -7.09 -9.81 11.07
C GLU A 11 -7.15 -10.98 10.09
N LYS A 12 -8.01 -11.95 10.39
CA LYS A 12 -8.17 -13.13 9.53
C LYS A 12 -8.62 -12.77 8.13
N ARG A 13 -9.51 -11.78 7.99
CA ARG A 13 -10.02 -11.38 6.69
C ARG A 13 -8.93 -10.82 5.77
N LEU A 14 -7.81 -10.36 6.34
CA LEU A 14 -6.70 -9.86 5.52
C LEU A 14 -6.20 -10.94 4.56
N TYR A 15 -5.93 -12.13 5.09
CA TYR A 15 -5.45 -13.22 4.26
C TYR A 15 -6.47 -13.62 3.19
N GLN A 16 -7.75 -13.63 3.56
CA GLN A 16 -8.81 -13.94 2.60
C GLN A 16 -8.84 -12.96 1.44
N LEU A 17 -8.59 -11.68 1.74
CA LEU A 17 -8.61 -10.62 0.73
C LEU A 17 -7.38 -10.61 -0.17
N ILE A 18 -6.20 -10.76 0.41
CA ILE A 18 -4.94 -10.55 -0.33
C ILE A 18 -4.27 -11.83 -0.81
N ALA A 19 -4.61 -13.00 -0.27
CA ALA A 19 -3.94 -14.23 -0.62
C ALA A 19 -3.88 -14.50 -2.14
N PRO A 20 -4.97 -14.32 -2.90
CA PRO A 20 -4.90 -14.54 -4.34
C PRO A 20 -3.87 -13.67 -5.05
N LEU A 21 -3.60 -12.48 -4.51
CA LEU A 21 -2.61 -11.57 -5.08
C LEU A 21 -1.21 -11.87 -4.59
N VAL A 22 -1.01 -11.96 -3.28
CA VAL A 22 0.35 -12.14 -2.72
C VAL A 22 0.95 -13.50 -3.06
N MET A 23 0.13 -14.46 -3.43
CA MET A 23 0.59 -15.79 -3.85
C MET A 23 0.73 -15.89 -5.38
N ASN A 24 0.37 -14.85 -6.11
CA ASN A 24 0.47 -14.82 -7.57
C ASN A 24 1.91 -14.47 -7.97
N PRO A 25 2.60 -15.33 -8.77
CA PRO A 25 3.97 -15.05 -9.18
C PRO A 25 4.14 -13.73 -9.92
N ASP A 26 3.15 -13.30 -10.69
CA ASP A 26 3.23 -12.03 -11.43
C ASP A 26 3.20 -10.83 -10.49
N VAL A 27 2.39 -10.90 -9.43
CA VAL A 27 2.32 -9.85 -8.41
C VAL A 27 3.64 -9.80 -7.64
N LEU A 28 4.16 -10.96 -7.27
CA LEU A 28 5.43 -11.06 -6.56
C LEU A 28 6.58 -10.51 -7.40
N SER A 29 6.60 -10.84 -8.69
CA SER A 29 7.60 -10.33 -9.63
C SER A 29 7.54 -8.81 -9.74
N ALA A 30 6.33 -8.23 -9.75
CA ALA A 30 6.15 -6.77 -9.78
C ALA A 30 6.72 -6.11 -8.53
N ASN A 31 6.86 -6.84 -7.43
CA ASN A 31 7.47 -6.37 -6.20
C ASN A 31 8.94 -6.82 -6.07
N ASN A 32 9.64 -7.01 -7.18
CA ASN A 32 11.04 -7.45 -7.22
C ASN A 32 11.27 -8.78 -6.51
N ASN A 33 10.28 -9.65 -6.51
CA ASN A 33 10.27 -10.95 -5.83
C ASN A 33 10.42 -10.87 -4.31
N TYR A 34 10.19 -9.68 -3.72
CA TYR A 34 10.14 -9.56 -2.27
C TYR A 34 8.82 -10.11 -1.76
N PRO A 35 8.84 -11.04 -0.79
CA PRO A 35 7.61 -11.55 -0.22
C PRO A 35 6.89 -10.47 0.59
N PHE A 36 5.57 -10.48 0.52
CA PHE A 36 4.74 -9.60 1.34
C PHE A 36 4.66 -10.18 2.74
N LYS A 37 4.73 -9.32 3.75
CA LYS A 37 4.64 -9.74 5.13
C LYS A 37 3.69 -8.84 5.90
N THR A 38 3.17 -9.37 6.99
CA THR A 38 2.34 -8.60 7.89
C THR A 38 2.56 -9.03 9.33
N THR A 39 2.39 -8.10 10.24
CA THR A 39 2.48 -8.34 11.68
C THR A 39 1.45 -7.47 12.39
N GLU A 40 1.43 -7.51 13.73
CA GLU A 40 0.60 -6.64 14.56
C GLU A 40 0.93 -5.16 14.40
N HIS A 41 2.09 -4.84 13.80
CA HIS A 41 2.51 -3.46 13.57
C HIS A 41 2.05 -2.90 12.22
N TYR A 42 1.31 -3.67 11.45
CA TYR A 42 0.84 -3.27 10.14
C TYR A 42 -0.63 -2.91 10.15
N VAL A 43 -0.97 -1.92 9.34
CA VAL A 43 -2.34 -1.67 8.91
C VAL A 43 -2.32 -1.70 7.38
N TRP A 44 -3.32 -2.34 6.78
CA TRP A 44 -3.43 -2.48 5.33
C TRP A 44 -4.59 -1.67 4.82
N PHE A 45 -4.33 -0.84 3.83
CA PHE A 45 -5.38 -0.15 3.08
C PHE A 45 -5.58 -0.93 1.79
N ILE A 46 -6.81 -1.33 1.52
CA ILE A 46 -7.11 -2.25 0.43
C ILE A 46 -8.15 -1.60 -0.47
N ALA A 47 -7.85 -1.56 -1.77
CA ALA A 47 -8.77 -1.05 -2.78
C ALA A 47 -9.56 -2.20 -3.37
N VAL A 48 -10.88 -2.06 -3.36
CA VAL A 48 -11.81 -3.09 -3.82
C VAL A 48 -12.71 -2.50 -4.89
N ASP A 49 -12.80 -3.17 -6.02
CA ASP A 49 -13.76 -2.82 -7.08
C ASP A 49 -14.75 -3.97 -7.21
N LYS A 50 -16.02 -3.67 -6.88
CA LYS A 50 -17.06 -4.68 -6.73
C LYS A 50 -16.64 -5.69 -5.67
N LYS A 51 -16.31 -6.93 -6.03
CA LYS A 51 -15.86 -7.95 -5.07
C LYS A 51 -14.40 -8.34 -5.26
N SER A 52 -13.68 -7.60 -6.10
CA SER A 52 -12.29 -7.91 -6.41
C SER A 52 -11.35 -6.91 -5.78
N VAL A 53 -10.29 -7.42 -5.16
CA VAL A 53 -9.20 -6.58 -4.65
C VAL A 53 -8.36 -6.14 -5.84
N VAL A 54 -8.23 -4.83 -6.02
CA VAL A 54 -7.51 -4.26 -7.16
C VAL A 54 -6.21 -3.55 -6.73
N GLY A 55 -5.94 -3.51 -5.44
CA GLY A 55 -4.68 -2.97 -4.94
C GLY A 55 -4.64 -3.00 -3.43
N PHE A 56 -3.43 -2.83 -2.89
CA PHE A 56 -3.27 -2.73 -1.43
C PHE A 56 -2.04 -1.90 -1.10
N MET A 57 -2.05 -1.32 0.09
CA MET A 57 -0.97 -0.48 0.59
C MET A 57 -0.74 -0.82 2.07
N PRO A 58 0.23 -1.69 2.37
CA PRO A 58 0.57 -1.99 3.76
C PRO A 58 1.38 -0.85 4.36
N VAL A 59 1.06 -0.49 5.58
CA VAL A 59 1.75 0.56 6.32
C VAL A 59 2.25 -0.03 7.63
N GLU A 60 3.55 0.00 7.83
CA GLU A 60 4.17 -0.48 9.06
C GLU A 60 4.33 0.67 10.05
N ARG A 61 3.87 0.46 11.29
CA ARG A 61 4.07 1.41 12.37
C ARG A 61 5.42 1.12 13.02
N ARG A 62 6.25 2.13 13.09
CA ARG A 62 7.57 2.07 13.72
C ARG A 62 7.66 3.17 14.77
N ARG A 63 8.70 3.10 15.59
CA ARG A 63 8.94 4.08 16.65
C ARG A 63 9.03 5.52 16.11
N SER A 64 9.64 5.69 14.95
CA SER A 64 9.87 7.01 14.35
C SER A 64 8.74 7.48 13.44
N GLY A 65 7.68 6.68 13.26
CA GLY A 65 6.59 7.00 12.37
C GLY A 65 6.10 5.79 11.60
N CYS A 66 5.49 6.02 10.45
CA CYS A 66 4.94 4.96 9.62
C CYS A 66 5.67 4.86 8.29
N VAL A 67 5.71 3.67 7.72
CA VAL A 67 6.38 3.41 6.45
C VAL A 67 5.44 2.64 5.52
N ILE A 68 5.19 3.20 4.34
CA ILE A 68 4.53 2.51 3.24
C ILE A 68 5.60 1.70 2.49
N ASN A 69 5.37 0.41 2.33
CA ASN A 69 6.29 -0.45 1.60
C ASN A 69 5.53 -1.62 0.99
N ASN A 70 6.01 -2.13 -0.15
CA ASN A 70 5.42 -3.31 -0.79
C ASN A 70 3.95 -3.12 -1.20
N TYR A 71 3.58 -1.93 -1.62
CA TYR A 71 2.24 -1.68 -2.15
C TYR A 71 2.10 -2.31 -3.55
N TYR A 72 0.85 -2.52 -3.97
CA TYR A 72 0.55 -3.08 -5.27
C TYR A 72 -0.75 -2.51 -5.82
N VAL A 73 -0.78 -2.22 -7.11
CA VAL A 73 -2.02 -1.87 -7.82
C VAL A 73 -2.11 -2.68 -9.11
N CYS A 74 -3.26 -3.27 -9.35
CA CYS A 74 -3.51 -4.05 -10.55
C CYS A 74 -3.39 -3.19 -11.80
N ASP A 75 -2.75 -3.76 -12.84
CA ASP A 75 -2.58 -3.08 -14.13
C ASP A 75 -1.90 -1.72 -14.02
N ASP A 76 -1.10 -1.52 -12.98
CA ASP A 76 -0.40 -0.26 -12.72
C ASP A 76 -1.34 0.95 -12.74
N ASN A 77 -2.56 0.76 -12.21
CA ASN A 77 -3.60 1.78 -12.26
C ASN A 77 -3.28 2.94 -11.33
N ARG A 78 -3.00 4.12 -11.93
CA ARG A 78 -2.57 5.30 -11.18
C ARG A 78 -3.70 5.93 -10.37
N GLU A 79 -4.94 5.77 -10.80
CA GLU A 79 -6.10 6.26 -10.04
C GLU A 79 -6.28 5.45 -8.76
N THR A 80 -6.11 4.12 -8.84
CA THR A 80 -6.14 3.25 -7.67
C THR A 80 -5.01 3.61 -6.71
N LEU A 81 -3.82 3.84 -7.24
CA LEU A 81 -2.67 4.26 -6.42
C LEU A 81 -2.94 5.57 -5.71
N SER A 82 -3.46 6.58 -6.41
CA SER A 82 -3.81 7.86 -5.81
C SER A 82 -4.84 7.71 -4.70
N LEU A 83 -5.84 6.89 -4.93
CA LEU A 83 -6.88 6.63 -3.93
C LEU A 83 -6.30 5.99 -2.67
N LEU A 84 -5.42 5.01 -2.82
CA LEU A 84 -4.74 4.36 -1.69
C LEU A 84 -3.86 5.36 -0.93
N ILE A 85 -3.13 6.22 -1.62
CA ILE A 85 -2.31 7.25 -0.99
C ILE A 85 -3.19 8.20 -0.20
N THR A 86 -4.26 8.71 -0.79
CA THR A 86 -5.18 9.64 -0.13
C THR A 86 -5.79 9.01 1.12
N THR A 87 -6.25 7.77 1.01
CA THR A 87 -6.84 7.03 2.14
C THR A 87 -5.83 6.89 3.27
N THR A 88 -4.59 6.54 2.93
CA THR A 88 -3.52 6.38 3.90
C THR A 88 -3.21 7.69 4.62
N LEU A 89 -3.09 8.78 3.86
CA LEU A 89 -2.82 10.11 4.43
C LEU A 89 -3.91 10.54 5.40
N GLU A 90 -5.16 10.32 5.04
CA GLU A 90 -6.29 10.66 5.90
C GLU A 90 -6.29 9.83 7.19
N ALA A 91 -5.99 8.56 7.08
CA ALA A 91 -6.01 7.65 8.24
C ALA A 91 -4.84 7.88 9.19
N ILE A 92 -3.65 8.13 8.65
CA ILE A 92 -2.42 8.33 9.45
C ILE A 92 -2.40 9.72 10.07
N GLY A 93 -2.87 10.72 9.33
CA GLY A 93 -2.91 12.10 9.82
C GLY A 93 -1.57 12.82 9.62
N SER A 94 -1.59 14.13 9.84
CA SER A 94 -0.44 15.01 9.55
C SER A 94 0.59 15.07 10.69
N GLU A 95 0.26 14.55 11.86
CA GLU A 95 1.15 14.62 13.03
C GLU A 95 2.13 13.46 13.12
N VAL A 96 1.95 12.43 12.29
CA VAL A 96 2.81 11.27 12.25
C VAL A 96 3.69 11.35 11.01
N ARG A 97 4.98 11.11 11.19
CA ARG A 97 5.90 11.05 10.06
C ARG A 97 5.55 9.84 9.19
N LEU A 98 5.29 10.08 7.92
CA LEU A 98 4.98 9.02 6.97
C LEU A 98 6.03 9.00 5.87
N CYS A 99 6.72 7.88 5.75
CA CYS A 99 7.70 7.63 4.72
C CYS A 99 7.17 6.58 3.76
N ALA A 100 7.68 6.55 2.54
CA ALA A 100 7.30 5.55 1.56
C ALA A 100 8.52 5.10 0.77
N VAL A 101 8.60 3.79 0.55
CA VAL A 101 9.55 3.20 -0.40
C VAL A 101 8.76 2.99 -1.69
N VAL A 102 9.15 3.70 -2.74
CA VAL A 102 8.33 3.91 -3.92
C VAL A 102 9.07 3.46 -5.17
N MET A 103 8.36 2.81 -6.09
CA MET A 103 8.92 2.52 -7.40
C MET A 103 9.14 3.82 -8.16
N VAL A 104 10.23 3.90 -8.92
CA VAL A 104 10.60 5.12 -9.64
C VAL A 104 9.47 5.62 -10.53
N GLU A 105 8.78 4.73 -11.23
CA GLU A 105 7.68 5.10 -12.12
C GLU A 105 6.47 5.67 -11.39
N HIS A 106 6.39 5.53 -10.06
CA HIS A 106 5.31 6.07 -9.25
C HIS A 106 5.68 7.35 -8.51
N GLN A 107 6.92 7.79 -8.62
CA GLN A 107 7.40 8.96 -7.89
C GLN A 107 6.52 10.17 -8.09
N ALA A 108 6.15 10.47 -9.35
CA ALA A 108 5.32 11.64 -9.66
C ALA A 108 3.95 11.58 -8.98
N VAL A 109 3.36 10.39 -8.85
CA VAL A 109 2.07 10.22 -8.19
C VAL A 109 2.19 10.55 -6.70
N PHE A 110 3.22 10.04 -6.04
CA PHE A 110 3.46 10.34 -4.63
C PHE A 110 3.75 11.83 -4.41
N GLU A 111 4.53 12.44 -5.29
CA GLU A 111 4.85 13.88 -5.18
C GLU A 111 3.60 14.75 -5.30
N LYS A 112 2.64 14.38 -6.14
CA LYS A 112 1.35 15.08 -6.23
C LYS A 112 0.61 15.09 -4.90
N HIS A 113 0.84 14.12 -4.05
CA HIS A 113 0.20 14.02 -2.74
C HIS A 113 1.06 14.57 -1.61
N GLY A 114 2.11 15.33 -1.94
CA GLY A 114 2.91 16.03 -0.96
C GLY A 114 4.17 15.32 -0.48
N PHE A 115 4.49 14.16 -1.04
CA PHE A 115 5.73 13.48 -0.71
C PHE A 115 6.92 14.16 -1.39
N ILE A 116 8.06 14.16 -0.71
CA ILE A 116 9.32 14.69 -1.27
C ILE A 116 10.37 13.58 -1.26
N VAL A 117 11.24 13.60 -2.25
CA VAL A 117 12.31 12.61 -2.34
C VAL A 117 13.40 12.94 -1.33
N GLU A 118 13.71 12.00 -0.44
CA GLU A 118 14.83 12.12 0.49
C GLU A 118 16.06 11.38 -0.04
N LYS A 119 15.84 10.22 -0.68
CA LYS A 119 16.89 9.36 -1.21
C LYS A 119 16.45 8.71 -2.49
N ALA A 120 17.34 8.69 -3.48
CA ALA A 120 17.14 7.93 -4.72
C ALA A 120 18.24 6.86 -4.78
N TRP A 121 17.85 5.64 -5.11
CA TRP A 121 18.78 4.51 -5.23
C TRP A 121 19.12 4.24 -6.69
#